data_b8afbefb6afd1d21f9bc817fcf3d08e2
#
_entry.id   b8afbefb6afd1d21f9bc817fcf3d08e2
#
_cell.length_a   1.000
_cell.length_b   1.000
_cell.length_c   1.000
_cell.angle_alpha   90.00
_cell.angle_beta   90.00
_cell.angle_gamma   90.00
#
_symmetry.space_group_name_H-M   'P 1'
#
loop_
_entity.id
_entity.type
_entity.pdbx_description
1 polymer ?
#
loop_
_entity_poly.entity_id
_entity_poly.type
_entity_poly.pdbx_seq_one_letter_code
_entity_poly.pdbx_strand_id
1 'polypeptide(L)'
;LATHIARWDLDKTYLRTEFDSLRDMVRTALERPDQKRTNPGASTLLREMVRAGIRVHILSGSPEQMRRRLEDKLRLDGVTWDTFTLKPNLQNLLRLRFRAVRDQLGYKLPALLQARARVTEAGESPTDWHETLFGDDAEADAYVYSLYADFVAGRVPEDVLLQVMQRGRVYDDVVDAAMEAAGIIAHADVIERILIHLERQTPPDDFRAYGSRVVPFYNYLQAAFVLHEDARLGADAVLRVAVELVTEHRFDGDALARSYLDLVRRGHLRGVGIDRLDSALGLWLAQGRLPGSAELTTMLARLPLIAAHARAGWREADDPLPDYVSLVGAHNARGR
;
A
#
# COMPACT_ATOMS: atom_id res chain seq x y z
N LEU A 1 -8.11 22.32 4.17
CA LEU A 1 -8.41 21.03 3.51
C LEU A 1 -7.43 20.01 4.07
N ALA A 2 -7.95 18.85 4.53
CA ALA A 2 -7.10 17.77 5.02
C ALA A 2 -6.16 17.29 3.91
N THR A 3 -4.89 17.08 4.26
CA THR A 3 -3.86 16.54 3.36
C THR A 3 -3.95 15.02 3.37
N HIS A 4 -3.94 14.39 2.20
CA HIS A 4 -3.84 12.94 2.11
C HIS A 4 -2.45 12.51 1.62
N ILE A 5 -1.84 11.57 2.31
CA ILE A 5 -0.53 11.01 1.99
C ILE A 5 -0.72 9.55 1.56
N ALA A 6 -0.12 9.18 0.44
CA ALA A 6 0.09 7.78 0.07
C ALA A 6 1.55 7.40 0.36
N ARG A 7 1.76 6.47 1.28
CA ARG A 7 3.09 5.90 1.53
C ARG A 7 3.25 4.61 0.76
N TRP A 8 4.22 4.59 -0.15
CA TRP A 8 4.42 3.48 -1.07
C TRP A 8 5.75 2.78 -0.82
N ASP A 9 5.68 1.49 -0.58
CA ASP A 9 6.83 0.62 -0.75
C ASP A 9 7.13 0.40 -2.24
N LEU A 10 8.38 0.17 -2.61
CA LEU A 10 8.78 -0.03 -4.00
C LEU A 10 8.99 -1.50 -4.35
N ASP A 11 9.76 -2.21 -3.55
CA ASP A 11 10.15 -3.56 -3.88
C ASP A 11 8.96 -4.49 -3.74
N LYS A 12 8.65 -5.27 -4.80
CA LYS A 12 7.49 -6.18 -4.88
C LYS A 12 6.10 -5.51 -4.79
N THR A 13 6.04 -4.29 -4.32
CA THR A 13 4.84 -3.46 -4.33
C THR A 13 4.72 -2.72 -5.67
N TYR A 14 5.58 -1.76 -5.95
CA TYR A 14 5.58 -1.02 -7.22
C TYR A 14 6.35 -1.76 -8.31
N LEU A 15 7.54 -2.29 -8.00
CA LEU A 15 8.41 -3.02 -8.91
C LEU A 15 8.21 -4.52 -8.79
N ARG A 16 8.17 -5.22 -9.92
CA ARG A 16 8.31 -6.68 -9.96
C ARG A 16 9.77 -7.03 -9.74
N THR A 17 10.11 -7.39 -8.53
CA THR A 17 11.48 -7.77 -8.14
C THR A 17 11.51 -9.24 -7.75
N GLU A 18 12.21 -10.05 -8.54
CA GLU A 18 12.43 -11.48 -8.26
C GLU A 18 13.69 -11.66 -7.41
N PHE A 19 13.66 -11.21 -6.14
CA PHE A 19 14.79 -11.39 -5.24
C PHE A 19 14.58 -12.60 -4.34
N ASP A 20 15.18 -13.71 -4.66
CA ASP A 20 15.33 -14.82 -3.74
C ASP A 20 16.77 -14.96 -3.20
N SER A 21 17.73 -14.20 -3.76
CA SER A 21 19.13 -14.24 -3.34
C SER A 21 19.82 -12.86 -3.38
N LEU A 22 20.93 -12.72 -2.64
CA LEU A 22 21.84 -11.57 -2.70
C LEU A 22 22.37 -11.29 -4.13
N ARG A 23 22.53 -12.35 -4.93
CA ARG A 23 22.98 -12.23 -6.33
C ARG A 23 21.91 -11.57 -7.19
N ASP A 24 20.64 -11.92 -6.99
CA ASP A 24 19.53 -11.33 -7.72
C ASP A 24 19.35 -9.86 -7.35
N MET A 25 19.54 -9.51 -6.08
CA MET A 25 19.51 -8.12 -5.64
C MET A 25 20.64 -7.29 -6.29
N VAL A 26 21.88 -7.81 -6.31
CA VAL A 26 23.00 -7.11 -6.98
C VAL A 26 22.73 -7.01 -8.48
N ARG A 27 22.20 -8.04 -9.11
CA ARG A 27 21.82 -8.04 -10.53
C ARG A 27 20.76 -6.97 -10.79
N THR A 28 19.68 -6.92 -10.02
CA THR A 28 18.62 -5.92 -10.20
C THR A 28 19.08 -4.51 -9.78
N ALA A 29 20.02 -4.39 -8.84
CA ALA A 29 20.70 -3.12 -8.57
C ALA A 29 21.50 -2.62 -9.80
N LEU A 30 21.98 -3.55 -10.64
CA LEU A 30 22.71 -3.24 -11.89
C LEU A 30 21.78 -3.07 -13.11
N GLU A 31 20.53 -3.52 -13.04
CA GLU A 31 19.55 -3.35 -14.12
C GLU A 31 19.35 -1.86 -14.45
N ARG A 32 19.21 -1.57 -15.75
CA ARG A 32 18.88 -0.22 -16.21
C ARG A 32 17.44 0.11 -15.79
N PRO A 33 17.13 1.39 -15.57
CA PRO A 33 15.76 1.82 -15.21
C PRO A 33 14.67 1.33 -16.17
N ASP A 34 14.96 1.27 -17.47
CA ASP A 34 14.07 0.80 -18.53
C ASP A 34 13.81 -0.72 -18.51
N GLN A 35 14.69 -1.49 -17.89
CA GLN A 35 14.57 -2.96 -17.75
C GLN A 35 13.76 -3.36 -16.52
N LYS A 36 13.61 -2.48 -15.55
CA LYS A 36 12.80 -2.73 -14.34
C LYS A 36 11.32 -2.75 -14.68
N ARG A 37 10.68 -3.90 -14.43
CA ARG A 37 9.24 -4.07 -14.67
C ARG A 37 8.44 -3.50 -13.50
N THR A 38 7.40 -2.76 -13.82
CA THR A 38 6.41 -2.25 -12.87
C THR A 38 5.26 -3.25 -12.76
N ASN A 39 4.65 -3.37 -11.59
CA ASN A 39 3.44 -4.16 -11.43
C ASN A 39 2.30 -3.56 -12.27
N PRO A 40 1.49 -4.39 -12.97
CA PRO A 40 0.41 -3.93 -13.84
C PRO A 40 -0.56 -2.99 -13.12
N GLY A 41 -0.75 -1.78 -13.65
CA GLY A 41 -1.62 -0.76 -13.08
C GLY A 41 -0.99 0.11 -11.98
N ALA A 42 0.17 -0.27 -11.42
CA ALA A 42 0.79 0.46 -10.31
C ALA A 42 1.19 1.89 -10.70
N SER A 43 1.84 2.05 -11.85
CA SER A 43 2.30 3.36 -12.31
C SER A 43 1.13 4.28 -12.65
N THR A 44 0.09 3.75 -13.28
CA THR A 44 -1.13 4.53 -13.57
C THR A 44 -1.84 4.93 -12.29
N LEU A 45 -2.04 3.99 -11.34
CA LEU A 45 -2.65 4.32 -10.06
C LEU A 45 -1.88 5.43 -9.34
N LEU A 46 -0.55 5.33 -9.26
CA LEU A 46 0.28 6.30 -8.57
C LEU A 46 0.20 7.70 -9.24
N ARG A 47 0.23 7.77 -10.59
CA ARG A 47 0.00 9.02 -11.33
C ARG A 47 -1.38 9.63 -11.05
N GLU A 48 -2.42 8.78 -10.98
CA GLU A 48 -3.78 9.25 -10.69
C GLU A 48 -3.92 9.76 -9.25
N MET A 49 -3.22 9.15 -8.29
CA MET A 49 -3.16 9.67 -6.91
C MET A 49 -2.53 11.06 -6.86
N VAL A 50 -1.41 11.27 -7.57
CA VAL A 50 -0.78 12.60 -7.70
C VAL A 50 -1.74 13.61 -8.34
N ARG A 51 -2.45 13.22 -9.42
CA ARG A 51 -3.46 14.09 -10.07
C ARG A 51 -4.63 14.44 -9.16
N ALA A 52 -5.00 13.54 -8.25
CA ALA A 52 -6.02 13.78 -7.23
C ALA A 52 -5.53 14.67 -6.08
N GLY A 53 -4.28 15.13 -6.10
CA GLY A 53 -3.69 15.97 -5.05
C GLY A 53 -3.20 15.18 -3.83
N ILE A 54 -3.10 13.86 -3.93
CA ILE A 54 -2.53 13.00 -2.88
C ILE A 54 -1.01 13.14 -2.92
N ARG A 55 -0.40 13.42 -1.78
CA ARG A 55 1.05 13.52 -1.64
C ARG A 55 1.66 12.12 -1.60
N VAL A 56 2.68 11.89 -2.43
CA VAL A 56 3.33 10.59 -2.56
C VAL A 56 4.64 10.56 -1.78
N HIS A 57 4.69 9.66 -0.81
CA HIS A 57 5.88 9.41 0.00
C HIS A 57 6.38 7.99 -0.25
N ILE A 58 7.55 7.87 -0.87
CA ILE A 58 8.19 6.57 -1.12
C ILE A 58 8.98 6.15 0.13
N LEU A 59 8.77 4.90 0.55
CA LEU A 59 9.48 4.27 1.66
C LEU A 59 9.95 2.88 1.23
N SER A 60 11.22 2.68 0.91
CA SER A 60 11.75 1.42 0.39
C SER A 60 12.90 0.89 1.23
N GLY A 61 12.94 -0.42 1.42
CA GLY A 61 14.06 -1.14 2.04
C GLY A 61 15.33 -1.18 1.18
N SER A 62 15.26 -0.71 -0.06
CA SER A 62 16.42 -0.59 -0.96
C SER A 62 17.47 0.38 -0.40
N PRO A 63 18.78 0.12 -0.65
CA PRO A 63 19.85 0.96 -0.13
C PRO A 63 19.93 2.30 -0.85
N GLU A 64 20.41 3.32 -0.13
CA GLU A 64 20.59 4.71 -0.62
C GLU A 64 21.38 4.78 -1.93
N GLN A 65 22.32 3.88 -2.17
CA GLN A 65 23.12 3.79 -3.41
C GLN A 65 22.25 3.51 -4.66
N MET A 66 21.04 2.98 -4.48
CA MET A 66 20.10 2.73 -5.58
C MET A 66 19.22 3.94 -5.91
N ARG A 67 19.22 4.99 -5.09
CA ARG A 67 18.35 6.17 -5.20
C ARG A 67 18.20 6.66 -6.64
N ARG A 68 19.31 7.00 -7.28
CA ARG A 68 19.29 7.57 -8.63
C ARG A 68 18.56 6.67 -9.64
N ARG A 69 18.82 5.36 -9.59
CA ARG A 69 18.19 4.39 -10.51
C ARG A 69 16.70 4.21 -10.25
N LEU A 70 16.29 4.21 -8.99
CA LEU A 70 14.89 4.11 -8.61
C LEU A 70 14.13 5.38 -8.96
N GLU A 71 14.71 6.55 -8.73
CA GLU A 71 14.14 7.83 -9.14
C GLU A 71 14.04 7.93 -10.66
N ASP A 72 15.08 7.52 -11.41
CA ASP A 72 15.04 7.51 -12.87
C ASP A 72 13.95 6.57 -13.39
N LYS A 73 13.72 5.41 -12.76
CA LYS A 73 12.61 4.52 -13.10
C LYS A 73 11.25 5.18 -12.88
N LEU A 74 11.03 5.81 -11.72
CA LEU A 74 9.78 6.51 -11.43
C LEU A 74 9.55 7.66 -12.42
N ARG A 75 10.59 8.42 -12.77
CA ARG A 75 10.51 9.48 -13.80
C ARG A 75 10.15 8.94 -15.17
N LEU A 76 10.74 7.80 -15.57
CA LEU A 76 10.39 7.12 -16.85
C LEU A 76 8.91 6.68 -16.87
N ASP A 77 8.38 6.24 -15.71
CA ASP A 77 6.98 5.88 -15.56
C ASP A 77 6.06 7.12 -15.44
N GLY A 78 6.62 8.34 -15.48
CA GLY A 78 5.87 9.59 -15.36
C GLY A 78 5.32 9.86 -13.93
N VAL A 79 5.93 9.26 -12.93
CA VAL A 79 5.55 9.40 -11.51
C VAL A 79 6.35 10.52 -10.86
N THR A 80 5.68 11.34 -10.07
CA THR A 80 6.29 12.34 -9.17
C THR A 80 6.03 11.95 -7.71
N TRP A 81 6.87 12.43 -6.82
CA TRP A 81 6.79 12.14 -5.37
C TRP A 81 7.22 13.35 -4.54
N ASP A 82 6.75 13.41 -3.30
CA ASP A 82 7.11 14.47 -2.34
C ASP A 82 8.33 14.09 -1.51
N THR A 83 8.39 12.84 -1.03
CA THR A 83 9.53 12.34 -0.27
C THR A 83 9.96 10.96 -0.76
N PHE A 84 11.27 10.69 -0.64
CA PHE A 84 11.86 9.42 -1.05
C PHE A 84 12.83 8.96 0.03
N THR A 85 12.42 7.97 0.81
CA THR A 85 13.18 7.44 1.95
C THR A 85 13.73 6.06 1.62
N LEU A 86 15.03 5.90 1.69
CA LEU A 86 15.77 4.66 1.45
C LEU A 86 16.60 4.27 2.67
N LYS A 87 16.95 3.00 2.78
CA LYS A 87 17.77 2.49 3.86
C LYS A 87 19.20 3.08 3.79
N PRO A 88 19.72 3.70 4.85
CA PRO A 88 20.93 4.51 4.76
C PRO A 88 22.24 3.75 4.52
N ASN A 89 22.31 2.40 4.70
CA ASN A 89 23.59 1.72 4.71
C ASN A 89 23.63 0.34 4.03
N LEU A 90 24.52 0.21 3.00
CA LEU A 90 24.76 -1.04 2.26
C LEU A 90 25.48 -2.10 3.12
N GLN A 91 26.31 -1.69 4.10
CA GLN A 91 27.08 -2.64 4.90
C GLN A 91 26.19 -3.50 5.82
N ASN A 92 25.07 -2.95 6.27
CA ASN A 92 24.06 -3.71 7.00
C ASN A 92 23.26 -4.65 6.08
N LEU A 93 23.22 -4.37 4.79
CA LEU A 93 22.52 -5.15 3.79
C LEU A 93 23.13 -6.56 3.62
N LEU A 94 24.45 -6.69 3.68
CA LEU A 94 25.15 -7.98 3.56
C LEU A 94 24.92 -8.93 4.75
N ARG A 95 24.40 -8.39 5.87
CA ARG A 95 24.04 -9.15 7.08
C ARG A 95 22.55 -9.42 7.22
N LEU A 96 21.71 -8.88 6.32
CA LEU A 96 20.27 -8.90 6.46
C LEU A 96 19.61 -10.00 5.61
N ARG A 97 18.78 -10.80 6.27
CA ARG A 97 17.75 -11.59 5.61
C ARG A 97 16.58 -10.66 5.36
N PHE A 98 16.42 -10.11 4.15
CA PHE A 98 15.41 -9.13 3.73
C PHE A 98 13.94 -9.44 4.08
N ARG A 99 13.68 -10.62 4.64
CA ARG A 99 12.35 -11.13 4.98
C ARG A 99 12.09 -11.20 6.49
N ALA A 100 13.08 -10.87 7.32
CA ALA A 100 12.88 -10.94 8.75
C ALA A 100 12.08 -9.73 9.24
N VAL A 101 11.02 -9.96 10.02
CA VAL A 101 10.24 -8.93 10.72
C VAL A 101 11.13 -7.92 11.44
N ARG A 102 12.25 -8.38 12.00
CA ARG A 102 13.28 -7.55 12.62
C ARG A 102 13.75 -6.40 11.71
N ASP A 103 14.02 -6.70 10.44
CA ASP A 103 14.58 -5.72 9.51
C ASP A 103 13.53 -4.69 9.10
N GLN A 104 12.27 -5.11 8.98
CA GLN A 104 11.14 -4.23 8.70
C GLN A 104 10.79 -3.36 9.92
N LEU A 105 10.76 -3.94 11.12
CA LEU A 105 10.58 -3.21 12.37
C LEU A 105 11.73 -2.24 12.64
N GLY A 106 12.96 -2.62 12.29
CA GLY A 106 14.15 -1.79 12.50
C GLY A 106 14.36 -0.69 11.46
N TYR A 107 13.55 -0.67 10.38
CA TYR A 107 13.68 0.35 9.35
C TYR A 107 12.35 1.06 9.06
N LYS A 108 11.32 0.33 8.59
CA LYS A 108 10.06 0.96 8.16
C LYS A 108 9.32 1.62 9.34
N LEU A 109 9.24 0.93 10.49
CA LEU A 109 8.53 1.48 11.64
C LEU A 109 9.14 2.78 12.17
N PRO A 110 10.46 2.89 12.45
CA PRO A 110 11.06 4.15 12.88
C PRO A 110 10.90 5.27 11.85
N ALA A 111 11.03 4.96 10.55
CA ALA A 111 10.86 5.95 9.49
C ALA A 111 9.43 6.51 9.45
N LEU A 112 8.42 5.65 9.65
CA LEU A 112 7.01 6.06 9.74
C LEU A 112 6.75 6.90 10.98
N LEU A 113 7.23 6.47 12.15
CA LEU A 113 7.07 7.22 13.41
C LEU A 113 7.74 8.60 13.32
N GLN A 114 8.97 8.69 12.83
CA GLN A 114 9.66 9.96 12.62
C GLN A 114 8.92 10.87 11.64
N ALA A 115 8.40 10.32 10.54
CA ALA A 115 7.64 11.11 9.59
C ALA A 115 6.34 11.66 10.21
N ARG A 116 5.70 10.90 11.12
CA ARG A 116 4.50 11.34 11.84
C ARG A 116 4.82 12.35 12.95
N ALA A 117 5.90 12.14 13.69
CA ALA A 117 6.36 13.07 14.72
C ALA A 117 6.59 14.48 14.17
N ARG A 118 7.13 14.60 12.95
CA ARG A 118 7.33 15.91 12.28
C ARG A 118 6.04 16.69 12.06
N VAL A 119 4.89 16.04 11.90
CA VAL A 119 3.59 16.72 11.79
C VAL A 119 3.27 17.42 13.11
N THR A 120 3.48 16.72 14.23
CA THR A 120 3.29 17.28 15.58
C THR A 120 4.30 18.41 15.88
N GLU A 121 5.59 18.20 15.55
CA GLU A 121 6.66 19.20 15.74
C GLU A 121 6.41 20.47 14.93
N ALA A 122 5.82 20.35 13.74
CA ALA A 122 5.42 21.48 12.92
C ALA A 122 4.21 22.25 13.48
N GLY A 123 3.61 21.78 14.57
CA GLY A 123 2.42 22.38 15.17
C GLY A 123 1.15 22.19 14.34
N GLU A 124 1.16 21.22 13.43
CA GLU A 124 0.02 20.91 12.57
C GLU A 124 -0.98 20.00 13.30
N SER A 125 -2.27 20.16 12.99
CA SER A 125 -3.30 19.29 13.56
C SER A 125 -3.11 17.85 13.09
N PRO A 126 -3.01 16.87 14.01
CA PRO A 126 -2.81 15.47 13.63
C PRO A 126 -3.97 14.90 12.78
N THR A 127 -5.18 15.47 12.92
CA THR A 127 -6.38 15.05 12.18
C THR A 127 -6.43 15.60 10.75
N ASP A 128 -5.57 16.55 10.38
CA ASP A 128 -5.52 17.13 9.04
C ASP A 128 -4.65 16.29 8.06
N TRP A 129 -4.00 15.25 8.56
CA TRP A 129 -3.05 14.42 7.80
C TRP A 129 -3.50 12.97 7.77
N HIS A 130 -4.26 12.62 6.73
CA HIS A 130 -4.71 11.25 6.48
C HIS A 130 -3.68 10.46 5.68
N GLU A 131 -3.62 9.16 5.90
CA GLU A 131 -2.64 8.28 5.23
C GLU A 131 -3.28 7.02 4.65
N THR A 132 -2.78 6.60 3.49
CA THR A 132 -2.95 5.27 2.91
C THR A 132 -1.58 4.65 2.71
N LEU A 133 -1.40 3.41 3.16
CA LEU A 133 -0.13 2.69 3.10
C LEU A 133 -0.20 1.59 2.04
N PHE A 134 0.84 1.46 1.23
CA PHE A 134 0.96 0.42 0.21
C PHE A 134 2.19 -0.45 0.49
N GLY A 135 1.99 -1.74 0.58
CA GLY A 135 3.02 -2.75 0.80
C GLY A 135 2.71 -4.06 0.09
N ASP A 136 3.46 -5.09 0.41
CA ASP A 136 3.32 -6.42 -0.18
C ASP A 136 3.26 -7.54 0.88
N ASP A 137 2.94 -8.77 0.40
CA ASP A 137 2.84 -9.97 1.22
C ASP A 137 4.17 -10.76 1.31
N ALA A 138 5.21 -10.33 0.62
CA ALA A 138 6.52 -10.98 0.66
C ALA A 138 7.36 -10.51 1.85
N GLU A 139 7.03 -9.33 2.38
CA GLU A 139 7.63 -8.73 3.55
C GLU A 139 6.63 -8.72 4.73
N ALA A 140 6.97 -8.04 5.81
CA ALA A 140 6.10 -7.94 6.99
C ALA A 140 5.26 -6.65 6.99
N ASP A 141 4.93 -6.11 5.81
CA ASP A 141 4.28 -4.81 5.68
C ASP A 141 2.92 -4.75 6.38
N ALA A 142 2.09 -5.77 6.21
CA ALA A 142 0.80 -5.81 6.90
C ALA A 142 0.96 -5.69 8.42
N TYR A 143 1.95 -6.36 9.00
CA TYR A 143 2.24 -6.30 10.43
C TYR A 143 2.74 -4.92 10.87
N VAL A 144 3.78 -4.41 10.18
CA VAL A 144 4.42 -3.12 10.53
C VAL A 144 3.46 -1.95 10.34
N TYR A 145 2.70 -1.95 9.24
CA TYR A 145 1.76 -0.87 8.95
C TYR A 145 0.55 -0.90 9.88
N SER A 146 0.05 -2.09 10.27
CA SER A 146 -1.02 -2.20 11.25
C SER A 146 -0.58 -1.74 12.64
N LEU A 147 0.62 -2.15 13.09
CA LEU A 147 1.20 -1.67 14.35
C LEU A 147 1.35 -0.15 14.36
N TYR A 148 1.89 0.43 13.27
CA TYR A 148 2.01 1.87 13.11
C TYR A 148 0.64 2.56 13.16
N ALA A 149 -0.34 2.04 12.44
CA ALA A 149 -1.69 2.61 12.39
C ALA A 149 -2.36 2.60 13.77
N ASP A 150 -2.30 1.47 14.48
CA ASP A 150 -2.90 1.34 15.80
C ASP A 150 -2.15 2.15 16.86
N PHE A 151 -0.83 2.32 16.73
CA PHE A 151 -0.07 3.21 17.59
C PHE A 151 -0.46 4.68 17.35
N VAL A 152 -0.50 5.14 16.10
CA VAL A 152 -0.91 6.52 15.77
C VAL A 152 -2.35 6.81 16.20
N ALA A 153 -3.23 5.82 16.12
CA ALA A 153 -4.61 5.93 16.63
C ALA A 153 -4.72 5.91 18.17
N GLY A 154 -3.60 5.69 18.88
CA GLY A 154 -3.60 5.57 20.36
C GLY A 154 -4.16 4.25 20.90
N ARG A 155 -4.33 3.24 20.04
CA ARG A 155 -4.81 1.90 20.42
C ARG A 155 -3.72 1.02 21.01
N VAL A 156 -2.48 1.25 20.60
CA VAL A 156 -1.27 0.58 21.10
C VAL A 156 -0.50 1.55 21.98
N PRO A 157 -0.29 1.26 23.27
CA PRO A 157 0.50 2.13 24.13
C PRO A 157 2.01 1.95 23.90
N GLU A 158 2.83 2.93 24.35
CA GLU A 158 4.27 2.96 24.12
C GLU A 158 5.01 1.74 24.69
N ASP A 159 4.60 1.23 25.84
CA ASP A 159 5.22 0.05 26.46
C ASP A 159 5.02 -1.22 25.62
N VAL A 160 3.86 -1.37 24.97
CA VAL A 160 3.62 -2.46 24.01
C VAL A 160 4.46 -2.27 22.75
N LEU A 161 4.58 -1.05 22.22
CA LEU A 161 5.45 -0.74 21.09
C LEU A 161 6.90 -1.12 21.40
N LEU A 162 7.40 -0.72 22.58
CA LEU A 162 8.74 -1.08 23.06
C LEU A 162 8.92 -2.60 23.16
N GLN A 163 7.96 -3.32 23.78
CA GLN A 163 8.01 -4.78 23.87
C GLN A 163 8.06 -5.46 22.50
N VAL A 164 7.30 -4.97 21.52
CA VAL A 164 7.31 -5.49 20.14
C VAL A 164 8.68 -5.33 19.52
N MET A 165 9.29 -4.13 19.61
CA MET A 165 10.61 -3.87 19.04
C MET A 165 11.70 -4.72 19.69
N GLN A 166 11.69 -4.85 21.02
CA GLN A 166 12.63 -5.69 21.77
C GLN A 166 12.47 -7.17 21.40
N ARG A 167 11.24 -7.68 21.35
CA ARG A 167 10.94 -9.06 20.96
C ARG A 167 11.25 -9.32 19.50
N GLY A 168 11.10 -8.30 18.65
CA GLY A 168 11.56 -8.27 17.26
C GLY A 168 13.08 -8.25 17.11
N ARG A 169 13.83 -8.09 18.22
CA ARG A 169 15.30 -8.00 18.26
C ARG A 169 15.83 -6.84 17.45
N VAL A 170 15.12 -5.73 17.44
CA VAL A 170 15.62 -4.47 16.87
C VAL A 170 16.81 -3.99 17.70
N TYR A 171 17.77 -3.33 17.07
CA TYR A 171 18.95 -2.78 17.75
C TYR A 171 18.56 -1.66 18.71
N ASP A 172 19.24 -1.56 19.85
CA ASP A 172 18.87 -0.64 20.93
C ASP A 172 18.88 0.83 20.48
N ASP A 173 19.86 1.26 19.71
CA ASP A 173 19.94 2.62 19.14
C ASP A 173 18.76 2.96 18.22
N VAL A 174 18.23 1.96 17.50
CA VAL A 174 17.05 2.12 16.65
C VAL A 174 15.78 2.15 17.50
N VAL A 175 15.71 1.33 18.56
CA VAL A 175 14.60 1.35 19.51
C VAL A 175 14.52 2.72 20.20
N ASP A 176 15.64 3.25 20.68
CA ASP A 176 15.69 4.55 21.34
C ASP A 176 15.17 5.67 20.42
N ALA A 177 15.66 5.73 19.17
CA ALA A 177 15.21 6.71 18.20
C ALA A 177 13.72 6.57 17.81
N ALA A 178 13.21 5.33 17.76
CA ALA A 178 11.79 5.08 17.49
C ALA A 178 10.91 5.51 18.66
N MET A 179 11.33 5.23 19.90
CA MET A 179 10.59 5.61 21.10
C MET A 179 10.61 7.12 21.34
N GLU A 180 11.73 7.81 21.04
CA GLU A 180 11.78 9.26 21.04
C GLU A 180 10.75 9.86 20.06
N ALA A 181 10.70 9.36 18.83
CA ALA A 181 9.70 9.81 17.86
C ALA A 181 8.27 9.46 18.30
N ALA A 182 8.06 8.28 18.88
CA ALA A 182 6.76 7.85 19.40
C ALA A 182 6.21 8.80 20.48
N GLY A 183 7.05 9.22 21.43
CA GLY A 183 6.66 10.15 22.51
C GLY A 183 6.29 11.57 22.02
N ILE A 184 6.64 11.94 20.77
CA ILE A 184 6.26 13.23 20.17
C ILE A 184 4.88 13.16 19.51
N ILE A 185 4.45 11.97 19.05
CA ILE A 185 3.26 11.81 18.19
C ILE A 185 1.98 12.19 18.94
N ALA A 186 1.25 13.17 18.42
CA ALA A 186 -0.14 13.40 18.81
C ALA A 186 -1.04 12.35 18.14
N HIS A 187 -1.74 11.57 18.97
CA HIS A 187 -2.57 10.46 18.50
C HIS A 187 -3.82 10.94 17.76
N ALA A 188 -4.11 10.29 16.63
CA ALA A 188 -5.33 10.46 15.86
C ALA A 188 -5.57 9.23 14.96
N ASP A 189 -6.81 8.83 14.75
CA ASP A 189 -7.15 7.73 13.83
C ASP A 189 -7.25 8.26 12.39
N VAL A 190 -6.13 8.28 11.70
CA VAL A 190 -5.96 8.91 10.38
C VAL A 190 -5.37 8.01 9.32
N ILE A 191 -4.98 6.79 9.67
CA ILE A 191 -4.55 5.79 8.69
C ILE A 191 -5.81 5.08 8.19
N GLU A 192 -6.22 5.39 6.95
CA GLU A 192 -7.50 4.96 6.40
C GLU A 192 -7.44 3.55 5.84
N ARG A 193 -6.39 3.25 5.06
CA ARG A 193 -6.20 1.94 4.42
C ARG A 193 -4.76 1.50 4.46
N ILE A 194 -4.60 0.18 4.55
CA ILE A 194 -3.33 -0.54 4.38
C ILE A 194 -3.55 -1.52 3.24
N LEU A 195 -3.03 -1.19 2.07
CA LEU A 195 -3.23 -1.93 0.82
C LEU A 195 -2.03 -2.84 0.61
N ILE A 196 -2.24 -4.17 0.65
CA ILE A 196 -1.20 -5.19 0.57
C ILE A 196 -1.29 -5.94 -0.74
N HIS A 197 -0.33 -5.72 -1.63
CA HIS A 197 -0.21 -6.42 -2.90
C HIS A 197 0.18 -7.89 -2.66
N LEU A 198 -0.60 -8.83 -3.22
CA LEU A 198 -0.41 -10.25 -3.06
C LEU A 198 0.57 -10.81 -4.11
N GLU A 199 1.83 -10.39 -4.05
CA GLU A 199 2.90 -10.85 -4.94
C GLU A 199 3.18 -12.35 -4.79
N ARG A 200 3.10 -12.86 -3.56
CA ARG A 200 3.26 -14.30 -3.23
C ARG A 200 1.96 -15.07 -3.23
N GLN A 201 0.85 -14.40 -3.54
CA GLN A 201 -0.47 -15.00 -3.50
C GLN A 201 -0.83 -15.60 -2.11
N THR A 202 -0.36 -14.97 -1.03
CA THR A 202 -0.76 -15.32 0.33
C THR A 202 -2.29 -15.27 0.42
N PRO A 203 -2.93 -16.29 1.03
CA PRO A 203 -4.39 -16.27 1.17
C PRO A 203 -4.87 -15.01 1.87
N PRO A 204 -5.85 -14.27 1.33
CA PRO A 204 -6.36 -13.04 1.95
C PRO A 204 -6.84 -13.21 3.40
N ASP A 205 -7.29 -14.40 3.75
CA ASP A 205 -7.74 -14.72 5.10
C ASP A 205 -6.63 -14.64 6.16
N ASP A 206 -5.36 -14.80 5.76
CA ASP A 206 -4.21 -14.69 6.65
C ASP A 206 -4.02 -13.25 7.19
N PHE A 207 -4.65 -12.27 6.53
CA PHE A 207 -4.60 -10.86 6.94
C PHE A 207 -5.73 -10.43 7.88
N ARG A 208 -6.72 -11.30 8.15
CA ARG A 208 -7.88 -10.96 9.01
C ARG A 208 -7.49 -10.53 10.41
N ALA A 209 -6.37 -11.06 10.93
CA ALA A 209 -5.87 -10.69 12.26
C ALA A 209 -5.50 -9.21 12.39
N TYR A 210 -5.32 -8.50 11.26
CA TYR A 210 -4.95 -7.08 11.23
C TYR A 210 -6.15 -6.13 11.09
N GLY A 211 -7.37 -6.67 11.04
CA GLY A 211 -8.60 -5.88 10.95
C GLY A 211 -8.99 -5.44 9.53
N SER A 212 -10.12 -4.74 9.43
CA SER A 212 -10.77 -4.36 8.17
C SER A 212 -10.02 -3.28 7.39
N ARG A 213 -9.12 -2.54 8.06
CA ARG A 213 -8.27 -1.51 7.44
C ARG A 213 -7.28 -2.11 6.46
N VAL A 214 -6.84 -3.36 6.69
CA VAL A 214 -5.92 -4.09 5.81
C VAL A 214 -6.70 -4.72 4.66
N VAL A 215 -6.33 -4.34 3.43
CA VAL A 215 -6.96 -4.82 2.21
C VAL A 215 -5.91 -5.53 1.35
N PRO A 216 -5.84 -6.86 1.41
CA PRO A 216 -5.03 -7.63 0.47
C PRO A 216 -5.64 -7.53 -0.94
N PHE A 217 -4.79 -7.31 -1.96
CA PHE A 217 -5.26 -7.16 -3.33
C PHE A 217 -4.34 -7.85 -4.34
N TYR A 218 -4.91 -8.39 -5.43
CA TYR A 218 -4.18 -9.10 -6.48
C TYR A 218 -3.74 -8.22 -7.65
N ASN A 219 -4.44 -7.13 -7.90
CA ASN A 219 -4.12 -6.20 -8.98
C ASN A 219 -4.53 -4.76 -8.60
N TYR A 220 -3.89 -3.79 -9.24
CA TYR A 220 -4.04 -2.38 -8.86
C TYR A 220 -5.41 -1.77 -9.21
N LEU A 221 -6.24 -2.45 -10.02
CA LEU A 221 -7.64 -2.07 -10.18
C LEU A 221 -8.44 -2.28 -8.87
N GLN A 222 -8.12 -3.34 -8.11
CA GLN A 222 -8.73 -3.55 -6.80
C GLN A 222 -8.41 -2.40 -5.84
N ALA A 223 -7.14 -1.98 -5.77
CA ALA A 223 -6.74 -0.82 -4.97
C ALA A 223 -7.43 0.48 -5.45
N ALA A 224 -7.56 0.67 -6.77
CA ALA A 224 -8.26 1.81 -7.35
C ALA A 224 -9.76 1.83 -6.96
N PHE A 225 -10.44 0.68 -6.94
CA PHE A 225 -11.83 0.59 -6.48
C PHE A 225 -11.99 0.96 -5.01
N VAL A 226 -11.09 0.48 -4.13
CA VAL A 226 -11.11 0.84 -2.70
C VAL A 226 -10.96 2.35 -2.53
N LEU A 227 -9.96 2.95 -3.15
CA LEU A 227 -9.72 4.39 -3.06
C LEU A 227 -10.85 5.24 -3.68
N HIS A 228 -11.52 4.71 -4.70
CA HIS A 228 -12.70 5.36 -5.30
C HIS A 228 -13.89 5.33 -4.35
N GLU A 229 -14.17 4.19 -3.72
CA GLU A 229 -15.25 4.06 -2.73
C GLU A 229 -15.00 4.95 -1.50
N ASP A 230 -13.74 5.08 -1.07
CA ASP A 230 -13.31 5.97 0.01
C ASP A 230 -13.24 7.46 -0.43
N ALA A 231 -13.68 7.78 -1.65
CA ALA A 231 -13.68 9.14 -2.23
C ALA A 231 -12.28 9.79 -2.34
N ARG A 232 -11.21 8.98 -2.37
CA ARG A 232 -9.83 9.43 -2.57
C ARG A 232 -9.44 9.53 -4.05
N LEU A 233 -10.12 8.76 -4.91
CA LEU A 233 -9.93 8.82 -6.36
C LEU A 233 -11.25 9.06 -7.10
N GLY A 234 -11.17 9.84 -8.18
CA GLY A 234 -12.27 10.00 -9.12
C GLY A 234 -12.51 8.75 -9.98
N ALA A 235 -13.69 8.66 -10.59
CA ALA A 235 -14.05 7.57 -11.50
C ALA A 235 -13.08 7.44 -12.68
N ASP A 236 -12.64 8.57 -13.25
CA ASP A 236 -11.66 8.59 -14.34
C ASP A 236 -10.35 7.87 -14.00
N ALA A 237 -9.90 7.98 -12.75
CA ALA A 237 -8.68 7.31 -12.29
C ALA A 237 -8.84 5.78 -12.35
N VAL A 238 -9.98 5.26 -11.86
CA VAL A 238 -10.29 3.82 -11.93
C VAL A 238 -10.33 3.34 -13.38
N LEU A 239 -11.01 4.09 -14.25
CA LEU A 239 -11.11 3.74 -15.67
C LEU A 239 -9.74 3.74 -16.36
N ARG A 240 -8.83 4.68 -16.03
CA ARG A 240 -7.46 4.68 -16.61
C ARG A 240 -6.65 3.47 -16.16
N VAL A 241 -6.75 3.05 -14.90
CA VAL A 241 -6.12 1.80 -14.44
C VAL A 241 -6.71 0.60 -15.18
N ALA A 242 -8.03 0.54 -15.35
CA ALA A 242 -8.67 -0.54 -16.09
C ALA A 242 -8.24 -0.58 -17.56
N VAL A 243 -8.14 0.59 -18.23
CA VAL A 243 -7.64 0.70 -19.62
C VAL A 243 -6.22 0.13 -19.75
N GLU A 244 -5.29 0.49 -18.86
CA GLU A 244 -3.93 -0.08 -18.87
C GLU A 244 -3.98 -1.62 -18.76
N LEU A 245 -4.77 -2.16 -17.82
CA LEU A 245 -4.88 -3.61 -17.65
C LEU A 245 -5.41 -4.31 -18.90
N VAL A 246 -6.37 -3.70 -19.61
CA VAL A 246 -6.92 -4.24 -20.86
C VAL A 246 -5.88 -4.14 -21.99
N THR A 247 -5.32 -2.95 -22.21
CA THR A 247 -4.51 -2.69 -23.40
C THR A 247 -3.11 -3.27 -23.31
N GLU A 248 -2.51 -3.31 -22.13
CA GLU A 248 -1.12 -3.73 -21.94
C GLU A 248 -1.00 -5.12 -21.29
N HIS A 249 -2.02 -5.54 -20.52
CA HIS A 249 -1.97 -6.77 -19.73
C HIS A 249 -3.06 -7.79 -20.08
N ARG A 250 -3.83 -7.54 -21.15
CA ARG A 250 -4.83 -8.47 -21.71
C ARG A 250 -5.94 -8.90 -20.76
N PHE A 251 -6.31 -8.03 -19.82
CA PHE A 251 -7.51 -8.28 -19.02
C PHE A 251 -8.75 -8.14 -19.88
N ASP A 252 -9.69 -9.07 -19.75
CA ASP A 252 -11.04 -8.95 -20.31
C ASP A 252 -12.00 -8.28 -19.31
N GLY A 253 -13.18 -7.89 -19.78
CA GLY A 253 -14.18 -7.21 -18.96
C GLY A 253 -14.68 -8.07 -17.79
N ASP A 254 -14.67 -9.41 -17.95
CA ASP A 254 -15.03 -10.34 -16.90
C ASP A 254 -13.96 -10.43 -15.81
N ALA A 255 -12.69 -10.38 -16.17
CA ALA A 255 -11.59 -10.35 -15.21
C ALA A 255 -11.61 -9.04 -14.40
N LEU A 256 -11.89 -7.90 -15.06
CA LEU A 256 -12.08 -6.63 -14.38
C LEU A 256 -13.24 -6.66 -13.39
N ALA A 257 -14.41 -7.20 -13.80
CA ALA A 257 -15.57 -7.34 -12.92
C ALA A 257 -15.31 -8.31 -11.76
N ARG A 258 -14.59 -9.42 -12.01
CA ARG A 258 -14.17 -10.35 -10.93
C ARG A 258 -13.26 -9.70 -9.91
N SER A 259 -12.42 -8.76 -10.30
CA SER A 259 -11.57 -7.98 -9.36
C SER A 259 -12.41 -7.21 -8.34
N TYR A 260 -13.52 -6.61 -8.79
CA TYR A 260 -14.46 -5.93 -7.90
C TYR A 260 -15.23 -6.93 -7.02
N LEU A 261 -15.77 -8.00 -7.63
CA LEU A 261 -16.54 -9.04 -6.93
C LEU A 261 -15.72 -9.70 -5.79
N ASP A 262 -14.44 -9.93 -6.02
CA ASP A 262 -13.55 -10.50 -5.02
C ASP A 262 -13.46 -9.63 -3.76
N LEU A 263 -13.27 -8.32 -3.91
CA LEU A 263 -13.26 -7.37 -2.79
C LEU A 263 -14.61 -7.30 -2.07
N VAL A 264 -15.72 -7.36 -2.82
CA VAL A 264 -17.07 -7.41 -2.24
C VAL A 264 -17.25 -8.66 -1.38
N ARG A 265 -16.86 -9.83 -1.89
CA ARG A 265 -16.96 -11.11 -1.16
C ARG A 265 -16.14 -11.10 0.13
N ARG A 266 -15.00 -10.40 0.12
CA ARG A 266 -14.13 -10.27 1.30
C ARG A 266 -14.55 -9.13 2.25
N GLY A 267 -15.62 -8.38 1.93
CA GLY A 267 -16.16 -7.32 2.77
C GLY A 267 -15.36 -6.01 2.73
N HIS A 268 -14.56 -5.79 1.69
CA HIS A 268 -13.76 -4.57 1.55
C HIS A 268 -14.47 -3.45 0.78
N LEU A 269 -15.54 -3.75 0.03
CA LEU A 269 -16.34 -2.79 -0.73
C LEU A 269 -17.80 -2.86 -0.33
N ARG A 270 -18.43 -1.70 -0.18
CA ARG A 270 -19.86 -1.51 0.17
C ARG A 270 -20.74 -1.32 -1.04
N GLY A 271 -20.17 -1.19 -2.22
CA GLY A 271 -20.90 -0.95 -3.46
C GLY A 271 -21.25 0.51 -3.70
N VAL A 272 -20.42 1.45 -3.23
CA VAL A 272 -20.63 2.88 -3.39
C VAL A 272 -19.87 3.40 -4.63
N GLY A 273 -20.45 4.39 -5.32
CA GLY A 273 -19.77 5.11 -6.40
C GLY A 273 -19.79 4.46 -7.78
N ILE A 274 -20.50 3.33 -7.97
CA ILE A 274 -20.62 2.67 -9.27
C ILE A 274 -21.28 3.57 -10.30
N ASP A 275 -22.28 4.35 -9.91
CA ASP A 275 -22.98 5.29 -10.82
C ASP A 275 -22.03 6.34 -11.39
N ARG A 276 -20.99 6.73 -10.60
CA ARG A 276 -19.96 7.67 -11.07
C ARG A 276 -19.05 7.04 -12.11
N LEU A 277 -18.73 5.74 -11.97
CA LEU A 277 -17.95 5.00 -12.97
C LEU A 277 -18.71 4.89 -14.29
N ASP A 278 -20.01 4.55 -14.23
CA ASP A 278 -20.86 4.44 -15.41
C ASP A 278 -20.99 5.80 -16.12
N SER A 279 -21.25 6.87 -15.37
CA SER A 279 -21.32 8.22 -15.90
C SER A 279 -20.02 8.66 -16.55
N ALA A 280 -18.86 8.36 -15.93
CA ALA A 280 -17.54 8.71 -16.48
C ALA A 280 -17.26 7.95 -17.78
N LEU A 281 -17.57 6.65 -17.85
CA LEU A 281 -17.41 5.88 -19.08
C LEU A 281 -18.32 6.42 -20.18
N GLY A 282 -19.58 6.75 -19.88
CA GLY A 282 -20.52 7.36 -20.84
C GLY A 282 -19.96 8.64 -21.45
N LEU A 283 -19.35 9.52 -20.64
CA LEU A 283 -18.68 10.74 -21.11
C LEU A 283 -17.47 10.42 -22.00
N TRP A 284 -16.64 9.44 -21.64
CA TRP A 284 -15.48 9.05 -22.45
C TRP A 284 -15.88 8.47 -23.81
N LEU A 285 -16.92 7.64 -23.84
CA LEU A 285 -17.45 7.07 -25.10
C LEU A 285 -18.04 8.14 -26.01
N ALA A 286 -18.69 9.17 -25.47
CA ALA A 286 -19.22 10.29 -26.24
C ALA A 286 -18.12 11.17 -26.84
N GLN A 287 -16.90 11.18 -26.27
CA GLN A 287 -15.76 11.95 -26.75
C GLN A 287 -14.97 11.26 -27.88
N GLY A 288 -15.26 10.00 -28.20
CA GLY A 288 -14.63 9.26 -29.28
C GLY A 288 -14.18 7.84 -28.93
N ARG A 289 -13.44 7.21 -29.84
CA ARG A 289 -12.97 5.83 -29.63
C ARG A 289 -12.01 5.75 -28.43
N LEU A 290 -12.35 4.92 -27.46
CA LEU A 290 -11.51 4.59 -26.31
C LEU A 290 -10.96 3.17 -26.46
N PRO A 291 -9.64 2.95 -26.39
CA PRO A 291 -9.08 1.60 -26.30
C PRO A 291 -9.67 0.83 -25.11
N GLY A 292 -10.03 -0.45 -25.30
CA GLY A 292 -10.63 -1.26 -24.26
C GLY A 292 -12.09 -0.94 -23.91
N SER A 293 -12.77 -0.14 -24.72
CA SER A 293 -14.16 0.29 -24.44
C SER A 293 -15.15 -0.88 -24.30
N ALA A 294 -14.97 -1.94 -25.05
CA ALA A 294 -15.83 -3.13 -24.98
C ALA A 294 -15.67 -3.84 -23.63
N GLU A 295 -14.45 -3.98 -23.16
CA GLU A 295 -14.10 -4.60 -21.88
C GLU A 295 -14.60 -3.76 -20.71
N LEU A 296 -14.43 -2.42 -20.79
CA LEU A 296 -14.95 -1.51 -19.76
C LEU A 296 -16.48 -1.54 -19.70
N THR A 297 -17.15 -1.56 -20.86
CA THR A 297 -18.61 -1.69 -20.92
C THR A 297 -19.06 -3.02 -20.31
N THR A 298 -18.37 -4.12 -20.64
CA THR A 298 -18.66 -5.44 -20.05
C THR A 298 -18.47 -5.45 -18.54
N MET A 299 -17.39 -4.86 -18.04
CA MET A 299 -17.16 -4.68 -16.61
C MET A 299 -18.33 -3.94 -15.96
N LEU A 300 -18.63 -2.73 -16.44
CA LEU A 300 -19.65 -1.86 -15.83
C LEU A 300 -21.06 -2.44 -15.90
N ALA A 301 -21.40 -3.22 -16.94
CA ALA A 301 -22.68 -3.91 -17.01
C ALA A 301 -22.91 -4.91 -15.84
N ARG A 302 -21.84 -5.41 -15.22
CA ARG A 302 -21.91 -6.37 -14.10
C ARG A 302 -21.86 -5.71 -12.72
N LEU A 303 -21.20 -4.56 -12.60
CA LEU A 303 -20.94 -3.92 -11.30
C LEU A 303 -22.22 -3.54 -10.53
N PRO A 304 -23.31 -3.04 -11.12
CA PRO A 304 -24.52 -2.65 -10.38
C PRO A 304 -25.11 -3.81 -9.57
N LEU A 305 -25.18 -5.00 -10.16
CA LEU A 305 -25.68 -6.19 -9.48
C LEU A 305 -24.77 -6.60 -8.32
N ILE A 306 -23.46 -6.61 -8.54
CA ILE A 306 -22.44 -6.91 -7.51
C ILE A 306 -22.54 -5.89 -6.38
N ALA A 307 -22.64 -4.61 -6.71
CA ALA A 307 -22.75 -3.52 -5.72
C ALA A 307 -24.06 -3.60 -4.90
N ALA A 308 -25.15 -4.00 -5.53
CA ALA A 308 -26.42 -4.24 -4.81
C ALA A 308 -26.28 -5.35 -3.76
N HIS A 309 -25.60 -6.44 -4.10
CA HIS A 309 -25.28 -7.52 -3.16
C HIS A 309 -24.34 -7.04 -2.04
N ALA A 310 -23.33 -6.24 -2.37
CA ALA A 310 -22.43 -5.65 -1.39
C ALA A 310 -23.19 -4.83 -0.35
N ARG A 311 -24.04 -3.91 -0.80
CA ARG A 311 -24.85 -3.06 0.09
C ARG A 311 -25.78 -3.88 1.00
N ALA A 312 -26.45 -4.87 0.44
CA ALA A 312 -27.38 -5.73 1.19
C ALA A 312 -26.67 -6.62 2.22
N GLY A 313 -25.45 -7.05 1.90
CA GLY A 313 -24.63 -7.93 2.75
C GLY A 313 -23.69 -7.22 3.71
N TRP A 314 -23.55 -5.89 3.59
CA TRP A 314 -22.58 -5.15 4.41
C TRP A 314 -22.86 -5.30 5.91
N ARG A 315 -21.81 -5.56 6.64
CA ARG A 315 -21.79 -5.52 8.11
C ARG A 315 -20.55 -4.76 8.52
N GLU A 316 -20.70 -3.94 9.53
CA GLU A 316 -19.53 -3.30 10.16
C GLU A 316 -18.63 -4.39 10.74
N ALA A 317 -17.34 -4.30 10.43
CA ALA A 317 -16.38 -5.27 10.94
C ALA A 317 -16.11 -4.97 12.42
N ASP A 318 -16.09 -6.03 13.22
CA ASP A 318 -15.50 -5.96 14.57
C ASP A 318 -13.97 -6.09 14.39
N ASP A 319 -13.27 -5.00 14.65
CA ASP A 319 -11.81 -4.91 14.50
C ASP A 319 -11.11 -4.96 15.87
N PRO A 320 -10.94 -6.14 16.44
CA PRO A 320 -10.19 -6.29 17.69
C PRO A 320 -8.74 -5.87 17.48
N LEU A 321 -8.14 -5.33 18.54
CA LEU A 321 -6.72 -4.96 18.50
C LEU A 321 -5.86 -6.24 18.36
N PRO A 322 -4.97 -6.35 17.36
CA PRO A 322 -4.08 -7.50 17.23
C PRO A 322 -3.12 -7.62 18.43
N ASP A 323 -2.85 -8.85 18.85
CA ASP A 323 -1.76 -9.11 19.80
C ASP A 323 -0.40 -9.05 19.09
N TYR A 324 0.12 -7.83 18.91
CA TYR A 324 1.37 -7.57 18.21
C TYR A 324 2.58 -8.25 18.87
N VAL A 325 2.57 -8.43 20.19
CA VAL A 325 3.65 -9.08 20.93
C VAL A 325 3.72 -10.58 20.62
N SER A 326 2.56 -11.25 20.52
CA SER A 326 2.49 -12.65 20.12
C SER A 326 2.78 -12.84 18.62
N LEU A 327 2.27 -11.95 17.77
CA LEU A 327 2.48 -12.00 16.32
C LEU A 327 3.96 -11.86 15.93
N VAL A 328 4.72 -10.96 16.57
CA VAL A 328 6.16 -10.83 16.27
C VAL A 328 6.92 -12.09 16.62
N GLY A 329 6.50 -12.80 17.66
CA GLY A 329 7.06 -14.11 18.04
C GLY A 329 6.82 -15.18 16.97
N ALA A 330 5.60 -15.25 16.43
CA ALA A 330 5.22 -16.18 15.37
C ALA A 330 5.97 -15.89 14.06
N HIS A 331 6.13 -14.62 13.69
CA HIS A 331 6.91 -14.22 12.51
C HIS A 331 8.39 -14.62 12.64
N ASN A 332 9.00 -14.43 13.81
CA ASN A 332 10.38 -14.83 14.07
C ASN A 332 10.59 -16.36 14.00
N ALA A 333 9.56 -17.15 14.33
CA ALA A 333 9.61 -18.60 14.24
C ALA A 333 9.52 -19.11 12.79
N ARG A 334 8.73 -18.46 11.92
CA ARG A 334 8.60 -18.80 10.48
C ARG A 334 9.82 -18.38 9.65
N GLY A 335 10.61 -17.42 10.11
CA GLY A 335 11.81 -16.91 9.45
C GLY A 335 13.09 -17.70 9.75
N ARG A 336 13.00 -18.77 10.56
CA ARG A 336 14.10 -19.73 10.83
C ARG A 336 14.01 -20.94 9.93
#